data_ed986889a95c4670e4a8078677ecab15
#
_entry.id   ed986889a95c4670e4a8078677ecab15
#
_cell.length_a   1.000
_cell.length_b   1.000
_cell.length_c   1.000
_cell.angle_alpha   90.00
_cell.angle_beta   90.00
_cell.angle_gamma   90.00
#
_symmetry.space_group_name_H-M   'P 1'
#
loop_
_entity.id
_entity.type
_entity.pdbx_description
1 polymer ?
#
loop_
_entity_poly.entity_id
_entity_poly.type
_entity_poly.pdbx_seq_one_letter_code
_entity_poly.pdbx_strand_id
1 'polypeptide(L)'
;MIAGDLVSAAALATVPAAAALGTLTLTQLMIVAVVQGAAGVLHDAAAISLLPSLVERSLIQRGNSRVGALFAISATAGSHLGAALTALLGPARALLGDVASYLISAVCTARIQTAEPARPASRRLRAEIGEGLRYVRGDDRLWTLTLVNAAISFALGLLNTLWALYLLRSLAMSATAFGVVLGVGALGAAAGALTAPALGRRYGPGPMMLTALAITPLTQLPLLLASPGLAWQITIGAALFLQLACAGAAGTTQRSIRQIITTVGMQARMQAVSTWLTSGARPVAALLAGGLGTWIGVRPTLTAGTLLLLVPLVLLGRSPLRALRQMPDPPTAAQPPALGTSPPAVPAPARSDDGVHHDRSLGGDAL
;
A
#
# COMPACT_ATOMS: atom_id res chain seq x y z
N MET A 1 -7.77 -6.75 10.49
CA MET A 1 -7.79 -5.34 10.93
C MET A 1 -8.19 -5.23 12.41
N ILE A 2 -9.43 -5.54 12.82
CA ILE A 2 -9.92 -5.35 14.20
C ILE A 2 -8.98 -5.96 15.26
N ALA A 3 -8.56 -7.23 15.08
CA ALA A 3 -7.62 -7.86 16.02
C ALA A 3 -6.27 -7.13 16.09
N GLY A 4 -5.76 -6.62 14.95
CA GLY A 4 -4.53 -5.82 14.91
C GLY A 4 -4.68 -4.51 15.68
N ASP A 5 -5.78 -3.80 15.49
CA ASP A 5 -6.07 -2.54 16.19
C ASP A 5 -6.20 -2.77 17.71
N LEU A 6 -6.89 -3.83 18.12
CA LEU A 6 -7.03 -4.16 19.55
C LEU A 6 -5.69 -4.57 20.19
N VAL A 7 -4.86 -5.34 19.49
CA VAL A 7 -3.50 -5.69 19.96
C VAL A 7 -2.64 -4.43 20.06
N SER A 8 -2.72 -3.54 19.09
CA SER A 8 -2.03 -2.26 19.10
C SER A 8 -2.46 -1.38 20.26
N ALA A 9 -3.77 -1.24 20.49
CA ALA A 9 -4.33 -0.48 21.58
C ALA A 9 -3.88 -1.05 22.94
N ALA A 10 -3.97 -2.37 23.13
CA ALA A 10 -3.57 -3.04 24.35
C ALA A 10 -2.06 -2.88 24.65
N ALA A 11 -1.21 -3.11 23.62
CA ALA A 11 0.23 -2.95 23.76
C ALA A 11 0.62 -1.52 24.13
N LEU A 12 0.04 -0.50 23.44
CA LEU A 12 0.31 0.90 23.75
C LEU A 12 -0.19 1.33 25.12
N ALA A 13 -1.34 0.83 25.58
CA ALA A 13 -1.90 1.15 26.88
C ALA A 13 -1.00 0.70 28.04
N THR A 14 -0.15 -0.32 27.83
CA THR A 14 0.82 -0.77 28.85
C THR A 14 1.87 0.30 29.18
N VAL A 15 2.20 1.19 28.22
CA VAL A 15 3.25 2.21 28.42
C VAL A 15 2.84 3.30 29.42
N PRO A 16 1.69 3.99 29.26
CA PRO A 16 1.25 4.96 30.26
C PRO A 16 0.93 4.30 31.61
N ALA A 17 0.45 3.05 31.63
CA ALA A 17 0.22 2.32 32.87
C ALA A 17 1.54 2.04 33.61
N ALA A 18 2.56 1.53 32.94
CA ALA A 18 3.88 1.30 33.56
C ALA A 18 4.56 2.61 33.95
N ALA A 19 4.39 3.68 33.19
CA ALA A 19 4.92 5.00 33.52
C ALA A 19 4.28 5.55 34.81
N ALA A 20 2.94 5.37 34.97
CA ALA A 20 2.23 5.77 36.20
C ALA A 20 2.68 5.00 37.44
N LEU A 21 3.08 3.74 37.27
CA LEU A 21 3.60 2.87 38.34
C LEU A 21 5.11 3.05 38.58
N GLY A 22 5.80 3.88 37.79
CA GLY A 22 7.25 4.04 37.84
C GLY A 22 8.08 2.83 37.43
N THR A 23 7.46 1.87 36.71
CA THR A 23 8.07 0.59 36.28
C THR A 23 8.41 0.54 34.78
N LEU A 24 8.35 1.66 34.09
CA LEU A 24 8.61 1.73 32.65
C LEU A 24 10.08 1.36 32.36
N THR A 25 10.28 0.37 31.51
CA THR A 25 11.59 -0.11 31.05
C THR A 25 11.83 0.08 29.58
N LEU A 26 13.09 0.20 29.15
CA LEU A 26 13.45 0.24 27.73
C LEU A 26 13.03 -1.05 27.00
N THR A 27 13.19 -2.20 27.67
CA THR A 27 12.79 -3.51 27.12
C THR A 27 11.30 -3.54 26.79
N GLN A 28 10.45 -3.01 27.69
CA GLN A 28 9.01 -2.90 27.44
C GLN A 28 8.72 -2.04 26.20
N LEU A 29 9.37 -0.88 26.07
CA LEU A 29 9.22 -0.01 24.89
C LEU A 29 9.63 -0.72 23.61
N MET A 30 10.72 -1.48 23.63
CA MET A 30 11.16 -2.27 22.47
C MET A 30 10.13 -3.36 22.08
N ILE A 31 9.59 -4.08 23.07
CA ILE A 31 8.56 -5.09 22.85
C ILE A 31 7.31 -4.44 22.22
N VAL A 32 6.83 -3.33 22.80
CA VAL A 32 5.68 -2.58 22.28
C VAL A 32 5.95 -2.12 20.84
N ALA A 33 7.14 -1.60 20.54
CA ALA A 33 7.51 -1.18 19.18
C ALA A 33 7.49 -2.34 18.17
N VAL A 34 7.98 -3.53 18.55
CA VAL A 34 7.94 -4.73 17.71
C VAL A 34 6.49 -5.18 17.48
N VAL A 35 5.67 -5.22 18.53
CA VAL A 35 4.25 -5.58 18.43
C VAL A 35 3.51 -4.60 17.50
N GLN A 36 3.74 -3.30 17.69
CA GLN A 36 3.16 -2.25 16.83
C GLN A 36 3.58 -2.39 15.37
N GLY A 37 4.86 -2.63 15.12
CA GLY A 37 5.37 -2.86 13.77
C GLY A 37 4.71 -4.07 13.10
N ALA A 38 4.58 -5.19 13.81
CA ALA A 38 3.94 -6.40 13.30
C ALA A 38 2.44 -6.20 13.06
N ALA A 39 1.73 -5.60 14.03
CA ALA A 39 0.30 -5.30 13.91
C ALA A 39 0.02 -4.32 12.75
N GLY A 40 0.86 -3.29 12.58
CA GLY A 40 0.76 -2.32 11.50
C GLY A 40 0.89 -2.96 10.12
N VAL A 41 1.89 -3.83 9.92
CA VAL A 41 2.06 -4.55 8.64
C VAL A 41 0.83 -5.39 8.31
N LEU A 42 0.27 -6.10 9.29
CA LEU A 42 -0.94 -6.93 9.11
C LEU A 42 -2.17 -6.05 8.84
N HIS A 43 -2.30 -4.93 9.54
CA HIS A 43 -3.39 -3.97 9.33
C HIS A 43 -3.34 -3.39 7.91
N ASP A 44 -2.19 -2.90 7.46
CA ASP A 44 -2.00 -2.29 6.13
C ASP A 44 -2.27 -3.29 5.01
N ALA A 45 -1.79 -4.53 5.15
CA ALA A 45 -2.06 -5.59 4.19
C ALA A 45 -3.56 -5.88 4.07
N ALA A 46 -4.27 -5.95 5.20
CA ALA A 46 -5.70 -6.15 5.23
C ALA A 46 -6.49 -4.94 4.68
N ALA A 47 -6.08 -3.71 5.02
CA ALA A 47 -6.73 -2.48 4.55
C ALA A 47 -6.66 -2.33 3.02
N ILE A 48 -5.51 -2.63 2.43
CA ILE A 48 -5.32 -2.54 0.98
C ILE A 48 -6.13 -3.60 0.24
N SER A 49 -6.30 -4.79 0.81
CA SER A 49 -7.10 -5.86 0.21
C SER A 49 -8.61 -5.64 0.38
N LEU A 50 -9.03 -4.78 1.31
CA LEU A 50 -10.43 -4.50 1.58
C LEU A 50 -11.07 -3.60 0.50
N LEU A 51 -10.35 -2.59 0.00
CA LEU A 51 -10.90 -1.64 -0.96
C LEU A 51 -11.51 -2.30 -2.22
N PRO A 52 -10.84 -3.29 -2.88
CA PRO A 52 -11.41 -3.95 -4.05
C PRO A 52 -12.66 -4.80 -3.77
N SER A 53 -12.92 -5.14 -2.50
CA SER A 53 -14.15 -5.85 -2.11
C SER A 53 -15.32 -4.92 -1.78
N LEU A 54 -15.03 -3.63 -1.58
CA LEU A 54 -16.02 -2.61 -1.19
C LEU A 54 -16.57 -1.83 -2.37
N VAL A 55 -15.79 -1.69 -3.46
CA VAL A 55 -16.14 -0.84 -4.59
C VAL A 55 -16.02 -1.59 -5.91
N GLU A 56 -16.83 -1.17 -6.89
CA GLU A 56 -16.69 -1.65 -8.26
C GLU A 56 -15.30 -1.33 -8.82
N ARG A 57 -14.80 -2.19 -9.71
CA ARG A 57 -13.46 -2.04 -10.31
C ARG A 57 -13.25 -0.71 -11.02
N SER A 58 -14.30 -0.14 -11.62
CA SER A 58 -14.31 1.19 -12.23
C SER A 58 -14.01 2.32 -11.24
N LEU A 59 -14.31 2.14 -9.96
CA LEU A 59 -14.15 3.11 -8.90
C LEU A 59 -12.86 2.91 -8.07
N ILE A 60 -12.10 1.84 -8.31
CA ILE A 60 -10.87 1.53 -7.55
C ILE A 60 -9.88 2.70 -7.56
N GLN A 61 -9.68 3.35 -8.72
CA GLN A 61 -8.76 4.49 -8.80
C GLN A 61 -9.23 5.68 -7.94
N ARG A 62 -10.53 5.98 -7.96
CA ARG A 62 -11.10 7.04 -7.12
C ARG A 62 -11.03 6.68 -5.63
N GLY A 63 -11.30 5.41 -5.29
CA GLY A 63 -11.16 4.89 -3.93
C GLY A 63 -9.72 5.04 -3.41
N ASN A 64 -8.74 4.57 -4.17
CA ASN A 64 -7.32 4.70 -3.82
C ASN A 64 -6.87 6.16 -3.72
N SER A 65 -7.39 7.04 -4.59
CA SER A 65 -7.13 8.48 -4.54
C SER A 65 -7.59 9.09 -3.21
N ARG A 66 -8.81 8.79 -2.78
CA ARG A 66 -9.35 9.28 -1.49
C ARG A 66 -8.59 8.71 -0.30
N VAL A 67 -8.30 7.40 -0.30
CA VAL A 67 -7.51 6.76 0.76
C VAL A 67 -6.11 7.36 0.84
N GLY A 68 -5.45 7.57 -0.31
CA GLY A 68 -4.12 8.18 -0.36
C GLY A 68 -4.09 9.61 0.14
N ALA A 69 -5.10 10.42 -0.21
CA ALA A 69 -5.23 11.79 0.28
C ALA A 69 -5.51 11.85 1.79
N LEU A 70 -6.43 11.00 2.28
CA LEU A 70 -6.72 10.89 3.71
C LEU A 70 -5.48 10.44 4.49
N PHE A 71 -4.72 9.49 3.97
CA PHE A 71 -3.47 9.06 4.60
C PHE A 71 -2.46 10.21 4.73
N ALA A 72 -2.28 11.01 3.68
CA ALA A 72 -1.36 12.15 3.70
C ALA A 72 -1.82 13.24 4.69
N ILE A 73 -3.12 13.55 4.72
CA ILE A 73 -3.70 14.52 5.66
C ILE A 73 -3.56 14.02 7.10
N SER A 74 -3.90 12.73 7.33
CA SER A 74 -3.81 12.11 8.66
C SER A 74 -2.37 12.04 9.18
N ALA A 75 -1.39 11.78 8.32
CA ALA A 75 0.01 11.77 8.71
C ALA A 75 0.47 13.15 9.19
N THR A 76 0.02 14.23 8.53
CA THR A 76 0.34 15.61 8.93
C THR A 76 -0.42 16.00 10.20
N ALA A 77 -1.74 15.81 10.23
CA ALA A 77 -2.56 16.12 11.39
C ALA A 77 -2.11 15.32 12.62
N GLY A 78 -1.81 14.04 12.45
CA GLY A 78 -1.33 13.16 13.51
C GLY A 78 -0.02 13.61 14.12
N SER A 79 0.95 14.05 13.30
CA SER A 79 2.23 14.55 13.81
C SER A 79 2.06 15.84 14.63
N HIS A 80 1.21 16.76 14.20
CA HIS A 80 0.94 17.98 14.95
C HIS A 80 0.13 17.73 16.23
N LEU A 81 -0.90 16.88 16.16
CA LEU A 81 -1.69 16.48 17.33
C LEU A 81 -0.83 15.71 18.33
N GLY A 82 0.01 14.79 17.87
CA GLY A 82 0.94 14.05 18.72
C GLY A 82 1.94 14.96 19.43
N ALA A 83 2.49 15.95 18.73
CA ALA A 83 3.37 16.95 19.31
C ALA A 83 2.64 17.81 20.38
N ALA A 84 1.42 18.26 20.08
CA ALA A 84 0.61 19.04 21.02
C ALA A 84 0.22 18.21 22.26
N LEU A 85 -0.22 16.97 22.08
CA LEU A 85 -0.54 16.07 23.19
C LEU A 85 0.69 15.78 24.05
N THR A 86 1.85 15.58 23.42
CA THR A 86 3.11 15.36 24.14
C THR A 86 3.53 16.57 24.95
N ALA A 87 3.34 17.78 24.38
CA ALA A 87 3.66 19.03 25.09
C ALA A 87 2.71 19.29 26.28
N LEU A 88 1.42 18.97 26.14
CA LEU A 88 0.40 19.24 27.16
C LEU A 88 0.34 18.16 28.25
N LEU A 89 0.45 16.89 27.88
CA LEU A 89 0.21 15.74 28.76
C LEU A 89 1.48 14.97 29.14
N GLY A 90 2.58 15.27 28.47
CA GLY A 90 3.82 14.50 28.53
C GLY A 90 3.79 13.26 27.63
N PRO A 91 4.96 12.69 27.29
CA PRO A 91 5.08 11.65 26.26
C PRO A 91 4.33 10.36 26.59
N ALA A 92 4.33 9.92 27.85
CA ALA A 92 3.64 8.68 28.23
C ALA A 92 2.11 8.80 28.15
N ARG A 93 1.55 9.93 28.58
CA ARG A 93 0.09 10.16 28.54
C ARG A 93 -0.41 10.48 27.12
N ALA A 94 0.41 11.08 26.29
CA ALA A 94 0.09 11.36 24.89
C ALA A 94 -0.26 10.07 24.12
N LEU A 95 0.34 8.92 24.48
CA LEU A 95 0.02 7.62 23.90
C LEU A 95 -1.43 7.16 24.15
N LEU A 96 -2.13 7.72 25.15
CA LEU A 96 -3.57 7.46 25.33
C LEU A 96 -4.39 7.97 24.13
N GLY A 97 -3.92 9.02 23.46
CA GLY A 97 -4.51 9.49 22.21
C GLY A 97 -4.41 8.43 21.08
N ASP A 98 -3.27 7.77 20.97
CA ASP A 98 -3.08 6.68 20.01
C ASP A 98 -3.94 5.46 20.38
N VAL A 99 -4.00 5.10 21.68
CA VAL A 99 -4.90 4.02 22.16
C VAL A 99 -6.33 4.30 21.76
N ALA A 100 -6.82 5.53 22.01
CA ALA A 100 -8.17 5.93 21.62
C ALA A 100 -8.37 5.85 20.09
N SER A 101 -7.40 6.27 19.29
CA SER A 101 -7.47 6.19 17.83
C SER A 101 -7.58 4.77 17.31
N TYR A 102 -6.83 3.82 17.88
CA TYR A 102 -6.92 2.40 17.53
C TYR A 102 -8.27 1.79 17.93
N LEU A 103 -8.82 2.16 19.08
CA LEU A 103 -10.16 1.69 19.49
C LEU A 103 -11.24 2.25 18.56
N ILE A 104 -11.16 3.52 18.17
CA ILE A 104 -12.07 4.12 17.19
C ILE A 104 -11.93 3.40 15.84
N SER A 105 -10.70 3.12 15.38
CA SER A 105 -10.45 2.35 14.15
C SER A 105 -11.10 0.96 14.21
N ALA A 106 -10.95 0.23 15.32
CA ALA A 106 -11.55 -1.08 15.52
C ALA A 106 -13.09 -1.02 15.43
N VAL A 107 -13.73 -0.02 16.07
CA VAL A 107 -15.17 0.19 16.04
C VAL A 107 -15.64 0.56 14.63
N CYS A 108 -14.94 1.46 13.94
CA CYS A 108 -15.26 1.84 12.56
C CYS A 108 -15.14 0.64 11.61
N THR A 109 -14.07 -0.15 11.75
CA THR A 109 -13.85 -1.35 10.95
C THR A 109 -14.92 -2.43 11.22
N ALA A 110 -15.35 -2.60 12.46
CA ALA A 110 -16.40 -3.55 12.83
C ALA A 110 -17.78 -3.21 12.23
N ARG A 111 -18.02 -1.93 11.91
CA ARG A 111 -19.26 -1.49 11.24
C ARG A 111 -19.26 -1.70 9.73
N ILE A 112 -18.14 -2.07 9.13
CA ILE A 112 -18.06 -2.38 7.70
C ILE A 112 -18.69 -3.76 7.47
N GLN A 113 -19.87 -3.77 6.87
CA GLN A 113 -20.58 -5.00 6.49
C GLN A 113 -20.07 -5.46 5.12
N THR A 114 -19.13 -6.38 5.11
CA THR A 114 -18.67 -7.06 3.89
C THR A 114 -18.85 -8.56 4.08
N ALA A 115 -19.35 -9.24 3.05
CA ALA A 115 -19.27 -10.69 3.02
C ALA A 115 -17.79 -11.06 2.93
N GLU A 116 -17.20 -11.54 4.04
CA GLU A 116 -15.84 -12.08 4.00
C GLU A 116 -15.82 -13.27 3.03
N PRO A 117 -14.98 -13.25 2.00
CA PRO A 117 -14.80 -14.44 1.17
C PRO A 117 -14.35 -15.58 2.07
N ALA A 118 -14.94 -16.77 1.87
CA ALA A 118 -14.62 -17.95 2.65
C ALA A 118 -13.09 -18.13 2.75
N ARG A 119 -12.58 -18.21 3.98
CA ARG A 119 -11.14 -18.42 4.21
C ARG A 119 -10.72 -19.73 3.55
N PRO A 120 -9.80 -19.72 2.59
CA PRO A 120 -9.23 -20.97 2.13
C PRO A 120 -8.53 -21.66 3.30
N ALA A 121 -8.64 -23.00 3.38
CA ALA A 121 -7.99 -23.80 4.42
C ALA A 121 -6.53 -23.38 4.59
N SER A 122 -6.06 -23.28 5.85
CA SER A 122 -4.72 -22.79 6.19
C SER A 122 -3.65 -23.60 5.48
N ARG A 123 -3.04 -23.02 4.46
CA ARG A 123 -1.86 -23.58 3.79
C ARG A 123 -0.60 -23.10 4.53
N ARG A 124 0.48 -23.87 4.40
CA ARG A 124 1.77 -23.49 5.03
C ARG A 124 2.21 -22.11 4.53
N LEU A 125 2.50 -21.18 5.44
CA LEU A 125 2.89 -19.79 5.14
C LEU A 125 3.99 -19.67 4.07
N ARG A 126 4.99 -20.56 4.11
CA ARG A 126 6.05 -20.61 3.08
C ARG A 126 5.53 -20.91 1.67
N ALA A 127 4.52 -21.79 1.56
CA ALA A 127 3.89 -22.10 0.28
C ALA A 127 3.10 -20.89 -0.25
N GLU A 128 2.41 -20.17 0.60
CA GLU A 128 1.65 -18.96 0.23
C GLU A 128 2.57 -17.82 -0.22
N ILE A 129 3.69 -17.60 0.48
CA ILE A 129 4.70 -16.61 0.07
C ILE A 129 5.31 -17.00 -1.29
N GLY A 130 5.66 -18.28 -1.47
CA GLY A 130 6.21 -18.78 -2.74
C GLY A 130 5.22 -18.67 -3.89
N GLU A 131 3.93 -18.93 -3.64
CA GLU A 131 2.86 -18.78 -4.62
C GLU A 131 2.65 -17.31 -5.00
N GLY A 132 2.61 -16.40 -4.01
CA GLY A 132 2.52 -14.95 -4.23
C GLY A 132 3.69 -14.41 -5.05
N LEU A 133 4.92 -14.82 -4.73
CA LEU A 133 6.11 -14.41 -5.46
C LEU A 133 6.09 -14.93 -6.91
N ARG A 134 5.70 -16.19 -7.10
CA ARG A 134 5.57 -16.78 -8.43
C ARG A 134 4.49 -16.08 -9.26
N TYR A 135 3.36 -15.75 -8.64
CA TYR A 135 2.29 -15.00 -9.27
C TYR A 135 2.76 -13.62 -9.74
N VAL A 136 3.42 -12.86 -8.86
CA VAL A 136 3.93 -11.52 -9.17
C VAL A 136 5.02 -11.57 -10.25
N ARG A 137 5.90 -12.58 -10.22
CA ARG A 137 6.95 -12.77 -11.25
C ARG A 137 6.41 -13.30 -12.58
N GLY A 138 5.27 -13.98 -12.56
CA GLY A 138 4.62 -14.52 -13.76
C GLY A 138 3.91 -13.46 -14.61
N ASP A 139 3.67 -12.25 -14.07
CA ASP A 139 3.11 -11.14 -14.81
C ASP A 139 4.14 -9.99 -14.86
N ASP A 140 4.64 -9.68 -16.06
CA ASP A 140 5.66 -8.65 -16.29
C ASP A 140 5.23 -7.27 -15.79
N ARG A 141 3.92 -6.97 -15.80
CA ARG A 141 3.37 -5.71 -15.31
C ARG A 141 3.46 -5.63 -13.79
N LEU A 142 3.02 -6.70 -13.09
CA LEU A 142 3.10 -6.79 -11.63
C LEU A 142 4.55 -6.76 -11.16
N TRP A 143 5.42 -7.51 -11.84
CA TRP A 143 6.84 -7.58 -11.51
C TRP A 143 7.51 -6.21 -11.68
N THR A 144 7.31 -5.56 -12.83
CA THR A 144 7.85 -4.22 -13.08
C THR A 144 7.38 -3.21 -12.03
N LEU A 145 6.07 -3.14 -11.74
CA LEU A 145 5.53 -2.22 -10.74
C LEU A 145 6.11 -2.48 -9.35
N THR A 146 6.34 -3.75 -9.01
CA THR A 146 6.94 -4.13 -7.72
C THR A 146 8.40 -3.71 -7.64
N LEU A 147 9.19 -3.93 -8.69
CA LEU A 147 10.59 -3.50 -8.76
C LEU A 147 10.72 -1.98 -8.76
N VAL A 148 9.91 -1.28 -9.53
CA VAL A 148 9.86 0.20 -9.52
C VAL A 148 9.60 0.73 -8.12
N ASN A 149 8.62 0.15 -7.42
CA ASN A 149 8.28 0.58 -6.06
C ASN A 149 9.40 0.25 -5.04
N ALA A 150 10.04 -0.90 -5.16
CA ALA A 150 11.18 -1.28 -4.32
C ALA A 150 12.39 -0.37 -4.56
N ALA A 151 12.70 -0.06 -5.82
CA ALA A 151 13.79 0.85 -6.20
C ALA A 151 13.55 2.28 -5.69
N ILE A 152 12.31 2.80 -5.80
CA ILE A 152 11.92 4.09 -5.21
C ILE A 152 12.11 4.06 -3.70
N SER A 153 11.62 3.01 -3.03
CA SER A 153 11.71 2.90 -1.57
C SER A 153 13.14 2.80 -1.08
N PHE A 154 14.00 2.13 -1.82
CA PHE A 154 15.44 2.06 -1.53
C PHE A 154 16.11 3.43 -1.68
N ALA A 155 15.93 4.10 -2.83
CA ALA A 155 16.53 5.40 -3.10
C ALA A 155 16.04 6.48 -2.12
N LEU A 156 14.71 6.55 -1.87
CA LEU A 156 14.15 7.47 -0.88
C LEU A 156 14.52 7.08 0.55
N GLY A 157 14.67 5.80 0.87
CA GLY A 157 15.16 5.34 2.16
C GLY A 157 16.56 5.88 2.46
N LEU A 158 17.45 5.83 1.47
CA LEU A 158 18.80 6.39 1.57
C LEU A 158 18.77 7.92 1.76
N LEU A 159 17.99 8.63 0.96
CA LEU A 159 17.84 10.08 1.04
C LEU A 159 17.23 10.51 2.39
N ASN A 160 16.13 9.91 2.80
CA ASN A 160 15.38 10.30 4.02
C ASN A 160 16.18 10.08 5.29
N THR A 161 17.09 9.10 5.33
CA THR A 161 17.95 8.85 6.49
C THR A 161 18.85 10.04 6.81
N LEU A 162 19.39 10.70 5.77
CA LEU A 162 20.31 11.82 5.92
C LEU A 162 19.64 13.18 5.78
N TRP A 163 18.41 13.21 5.28
CA TRP A 163 17.69 14.44 4.92
C TRP A 163 17.50 15.38 6.12
N ALA A 164 16.97 14.85 7.22
CA ALA A 164 16.78 15.63 8.45
C ALA A 164 18.10 16.15 9.01
N LEU A 165 19.14 15.30 9.06
CA LEU A 165 20.47 15.68 9.51
C LEU A 165 21.04 16.82 8.67
N TYR A 166 20.92 16.73 7.33
CA TYR A 166 21.42 17.73 6.40
C TYR A 166 20.70 19.06 6.53
N LEU A 167 19.36 19.06 6.60
CA LEU A 167 18.56 20.27 6.73
C LEU A 167 18.80 21.00 8.06
N LEU A 168 18.79 20.26 9.17
CA LEU A 168 18.91 20.85 10.49
C LEU A 168 20.35 21.27 10.82
N ARG A 169 21.36 20.46 10.45
CA ARG A 169 22.77 20.76 10.78
C ARG A 169 23.50 21.52 9.71
N SER A 170 23.42 21.06 8.44
CA SER A 170 24.24 21.69 7.37
C SER A 170 23.58 22.96 6.81
N LEU A 171 22.27 23.04 6.75
CA LEU A 171 21.53 24.22 6.29
C LEU A 171 21.03 25.10 7.46
N ALA A 172 21.35 24.73 8.71
CA ALA A 172 20.96 25.46 9.92
C ALA A 172 19.45 25.80 9.96
N MET A 173 18.60 24.90 9.43
CA MET A 173 17.16 25.09 9.41
C MET A 173 16.58 24.90 10.81
N SER A 174 15.71 25.82 11.27
CA SER A 174 15.04 25.66 12.54
C SER A 174 14.06 24.46 12.52
N ALA A 175 13.80 23.88 13.69
CA ALA A 175 12.83 22.78 13.81
C ALA A 175 11.43 23.18 13.31
N THR A 176 11.03 24.43 13.51
CA THR A 176 9.76 24.98 13.03
C THR A 176 9.73 25.05 11.50
N ALA A 177 10.78 25.58 10.86
CA ALA A 177 10.87 25.65 9.41
C ALA A 177 10.89 24.24 8.79
N PHE A 178 11.61 23.30 9.40
CA PHE A 178 11.60 21.88 9.01
C PHE A 178 10.19 21.29 9.06
N GLY A 179 9.44 21.52 10.14
CA GLY A 179 8.05 21.07 10.27
C GLY A 179 7.14 21.67 9.20
N VAL A 180 7.29 22.97 8.86
CA VAL A 180 6.54 23.63 7.78
C VAL A 180 6.85 22.98 6.43
N VAL A 181 8.12 22.71 6.12
CA VAL A 181 8.53 22.04 4.89
C VAL A 181 7.90 20.66 4.77
N LEU A 182 7.87 19.89 5.86
CA LEU A 182 7.19 18.57 5.89
C LEU A 182 5.67 18.71 5.66
N GLY A 183 5.04 19.68 6.30
CA GLY A 183 3.60 19.96 6.15
C GLY A 183 3.25 20.32 4.71
N VAL A 184 4.03 21.21 4.08
CA VAL A 184 3.87 21.58 2.66
C VAL A 184 4.02 20.36 1.77
N GLY A 185 5.01 19.47 2.04
CA GLY A 185 5.17 18.22 1.32
C GLY A 185 3.95 17.29 1.44
N ALA A 186 3.37 17.16 2.63
CA ALA A 186 2.19 16.34 2.85
C ALA A 186 0.96 16.84 2.08
N LEU A 187 0.78 18.17 1.98
CA LEU A 187 -0.23 18.77 1.10
C LEU A 187 0.01 18.42 -0.37
N GLY A 188 1.28 18.36 -0.80
CA GLY A 188 1.64 17.87 -2.12
C GLY A 188 1.19 16.43 -2.35
N ALA A 189 1.46 15.53 -1.40
CA ALA A 189 1.04 14.12 -1.49
C ALA A 189 -0.48 13.98 -1.64
N ALA A 190 -1.25 14.73 -0.84
CA ALA A 190 -2.70 14.75 -0.91
C ALA A 190 -3.20 15.28 -2.27
N ALA A 191 -2.64 16.40 -2.73
CA ALA A 191 -2.98 17.01 -4.02
C ALA A 191 -2.69 16.05 -5.18
N GLY A 192 -1.52 15.39 -5.17
CA GLY A 192 -1.14 14.39 -6.16
C GLY A 192 -2.08 13.19 -6.18
N ALA A 193 -2.42 12.64 -5.02
CA ALA A 193 -3.36 11.54 -4.92
C ALA A 193 -4.75 11.90 -5.44
N LEU A 194 -5.27 13.08 -5.10
CA LEU A 194 -6.58 13.55 -5.54
C LEU A 194 -6.64 13.83 -7.04
N THR A 195 -5.57 14.35 -7.63
CA THR A 195 -5.48 14.66 -9.06
C THR A 195 -5.17 13.45 -9.94
N ALA A 196 -4.66 12.35 -9.36
CA ALA A 196 -4.28 11.14 -10.07
C ALA A 196 -5.33 10.60 -11.05
N PRO A 197 -6.66 10.52 -10.69
CA PRO A 197 -7.67 10.05 -11.63
C PRO A 197 -7.86 10.96 -12.84
N ALA A 198 -7.77 12.28 -12.65
CA ALA A 198 -7.92 13.27 -13.72
C ALA A 198 -6.72 13.25 -14.67
N LEU A 199 -5.49 13.22 -14.09
CA LEU A 199 -4.25 13.12 -14.86
C LEU A 199 -4.16 11.81 -15.63
N GLY A 200 -4.55 10.69 -14.99
CA GLY A 200 -4.59 9.36 -15.63
C GLY A 200 -5.55 9.29 -16.79
N ARG A 201 -6.71 9.96 -16.72
CA ARG A 201 -7.66 10.05 -17.85
C ARG A 201 -7.15 10.94 -18.98
N ARG A 202 -6.48 12.05 -18.65
CA ARG A 202 -6.04 13.03 -19.66
C ARG A 202 -4.78 12.58 -20.41
N TYR A 203 -3.79 12.04 -19.71
CA TYR A 203 -2.47 11.73 -20.27
C TYR A 203 -2.22 10.22 -20.40
N GLY A 204 -3.02 9.42 -19.75
CA GLY A 204 -2.81 7.98 -19.59
C GLY A 204 -1.98 7.65 -18.35
N PRO A 205 -2.25 6.50 -17.70
CA PRO A 205 -1.57 6.09 -16.47
C PRO A 205 -0.06 5.85 -16.66
N GLY A 206 0.35 5.28 -17.79
CA GLY A 206 1.77 5.02 -18.08
C GLY A 206 2.61 6.29 -18.22
N PRO A 207 2.28 7.19 -19.17
CA PRO A 207 2.98 8.47 -19.32
C PRO A 207 2.96 9.31 -18.05
N MET A 208 1.85 9.34 -17.30
CA MET A 208 1.77 10.07 -16.04
C MET A 208 2.76 9.53 -14.99
N MET A 209 2.83 8.21 -14.82
CA MET A 209 3.81 7.61 -13.91
C MET A 209 5.24 7.88 -14.37
N LEU A 210 5.50 7.81 -15.67
CA LEU A 210 6.85 8.05 -16.21
C LEU A 210 7.28 9.50 -15.99
N THR A 211 6.41 10.49 -16.24
CA THR A 211 6.68 11.90 -15.98
C THR A 211 6.90 12.18 -14.49
N ALA A 212 6.09 11.58 -13.61
CA ALA A 212 6.28 11.69 -12.18
C ALA A 212 7.65 11.15 -11.72
N LEU A 213 8.08 10.00 -12.26
CA LEU A 213 9.41 9.44 -11.99
C LEU A 213 10.54 10.27 -12.57
N ALA A 214 10.35 10.92 -13.71
CA ALA A 214 11.36 11.82 -14.32
C ALA A 214 11.52 13.12 -13.51
N ILE A 215 10.45 13.65 -12.96
CA ILE A 215 10.46 14.86 -12.13
C ILE A 215 11.10 14.60 -10.76
N THR A 216 10.89 13.42 -10.16
CA THR A 216 11.35 13.10 -8.81
C THR A 216 12.84 13.35 -8.57
N PRO A 217 13.82 12.90 -9.40
CA PRO A 217 15.23 13.23 -9.19
C PRO A 217 15.54 14.73 -9.34
N LEU A 218 14.81 15.44 -10.20
CA LEU A 218 14.99 16.89 -10.38
C LEU A 218 14.59 17.68 -9.14
N THR A 219 13.61 17.21 -8.39
CA THR A 219 13.18 17.83 -7.12
C THR A 219 14.23 17.71 -6.00
N GLN A 220 15.26 16.88 -6.18
CA GLN A 220 16.40 16.79 -5.25
C GLN A 220 17.47 17.84 -5.51
N LEU A 221 17.50 18.47 -6.70
CA LEU A 221 18.53 19.46 -7.05
C LEU A 221 18.58 20.65 -6.08
N PRO A 222 17.44 21.26 -5.67
CA PRO A 222 17.49 22.32 -4.67
C PRO A 222 18.14 21.89 -3.36
N LEU A 223 17.94 20.64 -2.92
CA LEU A 223 18.57 20.11 -1.72
C LEU A 223 20.11 20.02 -1.87
N LEU A 224 20.58 19.58 -3.02
CA LEU A 224 22.02 19.41 -3.28
C LEU A 224 22.75 20.74 -3.46
N LEU A 225 22.06 21.75 -4.00
CA LEU A 225 22.63 23.08 -4.31
C LEU A 225 22.42 24.07 -3.16
N ALA A 226 21.60 23.72 -2.16
CA ALA A 226 21.19 24.63 -1.11
C ALA A 226 22.34 25.16 -0.26
N SER A 227 22.18 26.41 0.14
CA SER A 227 22.93 27.11 1.18
C SER A 227 21.96 27.62 2.26
N PRO A 228 22.45 27.96 3.47
CA PRO A 228 21.59 28.51 4.51
C PRO A 228 20.86 29.77 4.05
N GLY A 229 19.57 29.86 4.31
CA GLY A 229 18.75 31.04 3.99
C GLY A 229 17.30 30.72 3.66
N LEU A 230 16.42 31.72 3.85
CA LEU A 230 14.98 31.59 3.67
C LEU A 230 14.60 31.20 2.23
N ALA A 231 15.27 31.78 1.23
CA ALA A 231 14.99 31.46 -0.18
C ALA A 231 15.17 29.97 -0.48
N TRP A 232 16.22 29.34 0.05
CA TRP A 232 16.44 27.92 -0.10
C TRP A 232 15.44 27.07 0.67
N GLN A 233 14.98 27.51 1.85
CA GLN A 233 13.94 26.83 2.60
C GLN A 233 12.62 26.79 1.82
N ILE A 234 12.23 27.90 1.20
CA ILE A 234 11.04 27.98 0.34
C ILE A 234 11.20 27.06 -0.88
N THR A 235 12.35 27.12 -1.54
CA THR A 235 12.64 26.30 -2.74
C THR A 235 12.61 24.81 -2.42
N ILE A 236 13.19 24.40 -1.29
CA ILE A 236 13.15 22.99 -0.81
C ILE A 236 11.71 22.59 -0.47
N GLY A 237 10.93 23.47 0.18
CA GLY A 237 9.53 23.23 0.45
C GLY A 237 8.69 23.01 -0.81
N ALA A 238 8.88 23.87 -1.82
CA ALA A 238 8.23 23.75 -3.13
C ALA A 238 8.66 22.48 -3.86
N ALA A 239 9.95 22.13 -3.82
CA ALA A 239 10.48 20.91 -4.41
C ALA A 239 9.90 19.67 -3.72
N LEU A 240 9.81 19.65 -2.39
CA LEU A 240 9.19 18.57 -1.63
C LEU A 240 7.70 18.44 -1.92
N PHE A 241 6.97 19.56 -2.04
CA PHE A 241 5.58 19.56 -2.48
C PHE A 241 5.43 18.86 -3.83
N LEU A 242 6.22 19.26 -4.82
CA LEU A 242 6.18 18.68 -6.16
C LEU A 242 6.57 17.20 -6.15
N GLN A 243 7.62 16.83 -5.43
CA GLN A 243 8.06 15.44 -5.27
C GLN A 243 6.94 14.57 -4.70
N LEU A 244 6.33 14.99 -3.60
CA LEU A 244 5.28 14.23 -2.94
C LEU A 244 3.96 14.25 -3.73
N ALA A 245 3.68 15.31 -4.51
CA ALA A 245 2.57 15.33 -5.46
C ALA A 245 2.77 14.27 -6.57
N CYS A 246 3.96 14.20 -7.15
CA CYS A 246 4.32 13.16 -8.11
C CYS A 246 4.21 11.76 -7.50
N ALA A 247 4.72 11.58 -6.28
CA ALA A 247 4.64 10.30 -5.55
C ALA A 247 3.19 9.90 -5.23
N GLY A 248 2.35 10.84 -4.82
CA GLY A 248 0.92 10.63 -4.56
C GLY A 248 0.16 10.22 -5.81
N ALA A 249 0.38 10.92 -6.93
CA ALA A 249 -0.25 10.61 -8.21
C ALA A 249 0.21 9.25 -8.77
N ALA A 250 1.53 9.02 -8.86
CA ALA A 250 2.08 7.78 -9.36
C ALA A 250 1.74 6.59 -8.46
N GLY A 251 1.87 6.74 -7.13
CA GLY A 251 1.58 5.69 -6.16
C GLY A 251 0.12 5.25 -6.15
N THR A 252 -0.82 6.20 -6.24
CA THR A 252 -2.26 5.90 -6.35
C THR A 252 -2.56 5.12 -7.62
N THR A 253 -2.02 5.56 -8.76
CA THR A 253 -2.22 4.90 -10.05
C THR A 253 -1.58 3.52 -10.08
N GLN A 254 -0.35 3.38 -9.60
CA GLN A 254 0.36 2.11 -9.50
C GLN A 254 -0.40 1.09 -8.63
N ARG A 255 -0.92 1.53 -7.49
CA ARG A 255 -1.74 0.70 -6.60
C ARG A 255 -3.01 0.25 -7.30
N SER A 256 -3.70 1.16 -8.01
CA SER A 256 -4.93 0.87 -8.74
C SER A 256 -4.69 -0.13 -9.87
N ILE A 257 -3.64 0.03 -10.67
CA ILE A 257 -3.28 -0.92 -11.73
C ILE A 257 -3.06 -2.31 -11.12
N ARG A 258 -2.25 -2.44 -10.06
CA ARG A 258 -1.99 -3.72 -9.40
C ARG A 258 -3.27 -4.39 -8.90
N GLN A 259 -4.18 -3.61 -8.31
CA GLN A 259 -5.45 -4.13 -7.81
C GLN A 259 -6.40 -4.58 -8.93
N ILE A 260 -6.41 -3.86 -10.06
CA ILE A 260 -7.27 -4.20 -11.20
C ILE A 260 -6.81 -5.48 -11.90
N ILE A 261 -5.50 -5.63 -12.14
CA ILE A 261 -4.95 -6.79 -12.88
C ILE A 261 -4.78 -8.04 -12.00
N THR A 262 -4.89 -7.92 -10.68
CA THR A 262 -4.75 -9.05 -9.76
C THR A 262 -6.12 -9.70 -9.50
N THR A 263 -6.17 -11.03 -9.58
CA THR A 263 -7.38 -11.79 -9.23
C THR A 263 -7.70 -11.65 -7.74
N VAL A 264 -8.99 -11.69 -7.37
CA VAL A 264 -9.45 -11.45 -6.00
C VAL A 264 -8.75 -12.35 -4.98
N GLY A 265 -8.58 -13.65 -5.29
CA GLY A 265 -7.92 -14.61 -4.40
C GLY A 265 -6.41 -14.39 -4.20
N MET A 266 -5.76 -13.59 -5.06
CA MET A 266 -4.31 -13.31 -5.01
C MET A 266 -3.97 -11.92 -4.50
N GLN A 267 -4.96 -11.05 -4.25
CA GLN A 267 -4.77 -9.66 -3.81
C GLN A 267 -3.88 -9.55 -2.56
N ALA A 268 -4.23 -10.29 -1.51
CA ALA A 268 -3.48 -10.27 -0.25
C ALA A 268 -2.04 -10.77 -0.42
N ARG A 269 -1.83 -11.85 -1.20
CA ARG A 269 -0.50 -12.43 -1.46
C ARG A 269 0.36 -11.50 -2.30
N MET A 270 -0.19 -10.92 -3.36
CA MET A 270 0.49 -9.91 -4.18
C MET A 270 0.89 -8.71 -3.34
N GLN A 271 -0.02 -8.22 -2.49
CA GLN A 271 0.27 -7.08 -1.63
C GLN A 271 1.35 -7.41 -0.58
N ALA A 272 1.30 -8.60 0.03
CA ALA A 272 2.32 -9.04 0.99
C ALA A 272 3.72 -9.09 0.35
N VAL A 273 3.86 -9.66 -0.84
CA VAL A 273 5.13 -9.69 -1.60
C VAL A 273 5.61 -8.27 -1.90
N SER A 274 4.72 -7.40 -2.39
CA SER A 274 5.06 -6.01 -2.71
C SER A 274 5.50 -5.22 -1.47
N THR A 275 4.79 -5.37 -0.35
CA THR A 275 5.12 -4.73 0.91
C THR A 275 6.43 -5.24 1.47
N TRP A 276 6.67 -6.56 1.41
CA TRP A 276 7.92 -7.15 1.88
C TRP A 276 9.15 -6.61 1.13
N LEU A 277 9.08 -6.56 -0.20
CA LEU A 277 10.15 -6.00 -1.02
C LEU A 277 10.37 -4.51 -0.76
N THR A 278 9.30 -3.73 -0.63
CA THR A 278 9.36 -2.29 -0.43
C THR A 278 9.85 -1.92 0.98
N SER A 279 9.29 -2.57 2.00
CA SER A 279 9.64 -2.30 3.40
C SER A 279 10.99 -2.88 3.77
N GLY A 280 11.37 -4.04 3.20
CA GLY A 280 12.68 -4.65 3.39
C GLY A 280 13.83 -3.83 2.77
N ALA A 281 13.55 -3.06 1.71
CA ALA A 281 14.53 -2.18 1.08
C ALA A 281 14.95 -1.00 1.98
N ARG A 282 14.06 -0.50 2.84
CA ARG A 282 14.30 0.69 3.66
C ARG A 282 15.39 0.52 4.73
N PRO A 283 15.39 -0.53 5.56
CA PRO A 283 16.46 -0.75 6.54
C PRO A 283 17.84 -0.89 5.89
N VAL A 284 17.91 -1.61 4.76
CA VAL A 284 19.16 -1.77 4.00
C VAL A 284 19.64 -0.41 3.50
N ALA A 285 18.74 0.39 2.93
CA ALA A 285 19.05 1.74 2.48
C ALA A 285 19.51 2.64 3.63
N ALA A 286 18.89 2.55 4.79
CA ALA A 286 19.26 3.33 5.98
C ALA A 286 20.66 2.98 6.51
N LEU A 287 20.99 1.69 6.57
CA LEU A 287 22.33 1.23 6.96
C LEU A 287 23.40 1.71 5.98
N LEU A 288 23.12 1.58 4.67
CA LEU A 288 24.04 2.09 3.64
C LEU A 288 24.17 3.61 3.70
N ALA A 289 23.09 4.35 3.92
CA ALA A 289 23.12 5.80 4.06
C ALA A 289 23.98 6.23 5.26
N GLY A 290 23.85 5.56 6.42
CA GLY A 290 24.66 5.80 7.59
C GLY A 290 26.15 5.52 7.31
N GLY A 291 26.48 4.37 6.74
CA GLY A 291 27.86 4.00 6.39
C GLY A 291 28.48 4.92 5.36
N LEU A 292 27.79 5.20 4.26
CA LEU A 292 28.28 6.13 3.23
C LEU A 292 28.37 7.57 3.75
N GLY A 293 27.38 8.00 4.55
CA GLY A 293 27.38 9.34 5.13
C GLY A 293 28.56 9.61 6.04
N THR A 294 29.07 8.58 6.76
CA THR A 294 30.28 8.68 7.57
C THR A 294 31.57 8.57 6.76
N TRP A 295 31.56 7.75 5.68
CA TRP A 295 32.76 7.48 4.88
C TRP A 295 33.05 8.54 3.83
N ILE A 296 32.06 8.87 2.99
CA ILE A 296 32.23 9.84 1.88
C ILE A 296 31.55 11.20 2.15
N GLY A 297 30.82 11.31 3.26
CA GLY A 297 30.10 12.51 3.65
C GLY A 297 28.65 12.55 3.19
N VAL A 298 27.88 13.48 3.80
CA VAL A 298 26.42 13.56 3.63
C VAL A 298 26.02 13.99 2.20
N ARG A 299 26.65 15.04 1.64
CA ARG A 299 26.32 15.54 0.29
C ARG A 299 26.56 14.50 -0.81
N PRO A 300 27.73 13.85 -0.91
CA PRO A 300 27.95 12.79 -1.91
C PRO A 300 26.95 11.63 -1.77
N THR A 301 26.60 11.25 -0.54
CA THR A 301 25.61 10.20 -0.30
C THR A 301 24.20 10.61 -0.79
N LEU A 302 23.78 11.86 -0.54
CA LEU A 302 22.54 12.41 -1.09
C LEU A 302 22.57 12.46 -2.63
N THR A 303 23.70 12.80 -3.23
CA THR A 303 23.87 12.77 -4.69
C THR A 303 23.72 11.35 -5.23
N ALA A 304 24.35 10.36 -4.60
CA ALA A 304 24.19 8.96 -4.96
C ALA A 304 22.73 8.50 -4.84
N GLY A 305 22.02 8.87 -3.77
CA GLY A 305 20.60 8.60 -3.60
C GLY A 305 19.73 9.24 -4.69
N THR A 306 20.07 10.46 -5.09
CA THR A 306 19.38 11.16 -6.19
C THR A 306 19.59 10.46 -7.54
N LEU A 307 20.81 10.01 -7.83
CA LEU A 307 21.11 9.24 -9.03
C LEU A 307 20.41 7.88 -9.03
N LEU A 308 20.26 7.22 -7.87
CA LEU A 308 19.50 5.99 -7.76
C LEU A 308 18.01 6.17 -8.10
N LEU A 309 17.43 7.36 -7.99
CA LEU A 309 16.06 7.65 -8.44
C LEU A 309 15.89 7.54 -9.97
N LEU A 310 16.98 7.48 -10.73
CA LEU A 310 16.91 7.19 -12.17
C LEU A 310 16.62 5.70 -12.45
N VAL A 311 16.93 4.80 -11.52
CA VAL A 311 16.69 3.36 -11.70
C VAL A 311 15.20 3.05 -11.91
N PRO A 312 14.25 3.49 -11.06
CA PRO A 312 12.84 3.28 -11.31
C PRO A 312 12.33 3.92 -12.60
N LEU A 313 12.89 5.07 -13.01
CA LEU A 313 12.56 5.70 -14.29
C LEU A 313 12.96 4.80 -15.47
N VAL A 314 14.17 4.24 -15.45
CA VAL A 314 14.66 3.32 -16.49
C VAL A 314 13.86 2.02 -16.50
N LEU A 315 13.53 1.45 -15.33
CA LEU A 315 12.74 0.23 -15.22
C LEU A 315 11.34 0.41 -15.85
N LEU A 316 10.66 1.50 -15.51
CA LEU A 316 9.34 1.79 -16.08
C LEU A 316 9.44 2.14 -17.57
N GLY A 317 10.46 2.91 -17.96
CA GLY A 317 10.71 3.33 -19.34
C GLY A 317 10.98 2.18 -20.31
N ARG A 318 11.53 1.07 -19.81
CA ARG A 318 11.74 -0.17 -20.59
C ARG A 318 10.55 -1.12 -20.57
N SER A 319 9.57 -0.87 -19.71
CA SER A 319 8.37 -1.72 -19.59
C SER A 319 7.30 -1.31 -20.60
N PRO A 320 6.45 -2.24 -21.06
CA PRO A 320 5.28 -1.94 -21.86
C PRO A 320 4.28 -1.01 -21.13
N LEU A 321 4.35 -0.91 -19.81
CA LEU A 321 3.52 -0.02 -19.00
C LEU A 321 3.67 1.47 -19.37
N ARG A 322 4.83 1.88 -19.92
CA ARG A 322 5.05 3.27 -20.38
C ARG A 322 4.02 3.75 -21.39
N ALA A 323 3.53 2.83 -22.23
CA ALA A 323 2.57 3.13 -23.30
C ALA A 323 1.11 3.01 -22.86
N LEU A 324 0.84 2.67 -21.61
CA LEU A 324 -0.51 2.44 -21.10
C LEU A 324 -1.32 3.75 -21.10
N ARG A 325 -2.27 3.87 -22.06
CA ARG A 325 -3.11 5.07 -22.24
C ARG A 325 -4.42 5.02 -21.45
N GLN A 326 -4.87 3.81 -21.10
CA GLN A 326 -6.10 3.58 -20.35
C GLN A 326 -5.82 2.61 -19.21
N MET A 327 -6.66 2.62 -18.18
CA MET A 327 -6.56 1.61 -17.12
C MET A 327 -6.76 0.22 -17.73
N PRO A 328 -5.96 -0.78 -17.32
CA PRO A 328 -6.09 -2.12 -17.85
C PRO A 328 -7.45 -2.72 -17.49
N ASP A 329 -7.96 -3.55 -18.41
CA ASP A 329 -9.13 -4.36 -18.11
C ASP A 329 -8.80 -5.41 -17.04
N PRO A 330 -9.78 -5.77 -16.19
CA PRO A 330 -9.62 -6.86 -15.27
C PRO A 330 -9.32 -8.17 -16.02
N PRO A 331 -8.55 -9.10 -15.45
CA PRO A 331 -8.38 -10.41 -16.03
C PRO A 331 -9.79 -10.99 -16.23
N THR A 332 -10.07 -11.42 -17.46
CA THR A 332 -11.30 -12.13 -17.78
C THR A 332 -11.38 -13.29 -16.79
N ALA A 333 -12.42 -13.35 -15.96
CA ALA A 333 -12.65 -14.52 -15.13
C ALA A 333 -12.56 -15.69 -16.09
N ALA A 334 -11.63 -16.61 -15.88
CA ALA A 334 -11.56 -17.83 -16.67
C ALA A 334 -13.00 -18.36 -16.71
N GLN A 335 -13.63 -18.32 -17.88
CA GLN A 335 -14.94 -18.93 -18.04
C GLN A 335 -14.83 -20.28 -17.38
N PRO A 336 -15.70 -20.63 -16.40
CA PRO A 336 -15.71 -21.99 -15.91
C PRO A 336 -15.70 -22.86 -17.17
N PRO A 337 -14.85 -23.88 -17.28
CA PRO A 337 -14.77 -24.72 -18.48
C PRO A 337 -16.23 -24.99 -18.86
N ALA A 338 -16.62 -24.62 -20.07
CA ALA A 338 -18.01 -24.76 -20.54
C ALA A 338 -18.42 -26.14 -20.09
N LEU A 339 -19.36 -26.19 -19.13
CA LEU A 339 -19.87 -27.47 -18.63
C LEU A 339 -20.21 -28.24 -19.88
N GLY A 340 -19.42 -29.26 -20.12
CA GLY A 340 -19.31 -29.94 -21.38
C GLY A 340 -20.69 -30.14 -21.98
N THR A 341 -20.78 -29.86 -23.26
CA THR A 341 -21.82 -30.39 -24.10
C THR A 341 -22.33 -31.67 -23.47
N SER A 342 -23.62 -31.64 -23.07
CA SER A 342 -24.32 -32.78 -22.51
C SER A 342 -23.80 -34.06 -23.15
N PRO A 343 -23.45 -35.10 -22.40
CA PRO A 343 -23.02 -36.34 -23.00
C PRO A 343 -24.05 -36.73 -24.02
N PRO A 344 -23.66 -37.23 -25.20
CA PRO A 344 -24.60 -37.62 -26.26
C PRO A 344 -25.64 -38.52 -25.60
N ALA A 345 -26.91 -38.19 -25.84
CA ALA A 345 -28.07 -38.93 -25.32
C ALA A 345 -27.83 -40.43 -25.59
N VAL A 346 -27.74 -41.19 -24.50
CA VAL A 346 -27.71 -42.65 -24.61
C VAL A 346 -28.97 -43.06 -25.35
N PRO A 347 -28.87 -43.74 -26.51
CA PRO A 347 -30.04 -44.16 -27.26
C PRO A 347 -30.90 -45.07 -26.31
N ALA A 348 -32.18 -44.72 -26.21
CA ALA A 348 -33.11 -45.53 -25.40
C ALA A 348 -33.10 -46.97 -25.94
N PRO A 349 -33.11 -47.98 -25.04
CA PRO A 349 -33.19 -49.36 -25.48
C PRO A 349 -34.45 -49.59 -26.30
N ALA A 350 -34.29 -50.19 -27.46
CA ALA A 350 -35.38 -50.59 -28.34
C ALA A 350 -36.44 -51.38 -27.55
N ARG A 351 -37.67 -50.92 -27.54
CA ARG A 351 -38.82 -51.72 -27.05
C ARG A 351 -38.94 -52.92 -27.96
N SER A 352 -38.71 -54.10 -27.39
CA SER A 352 -39.11 -55.33 -27.98
C SER A 352 -40.64 -55.41 -27.95
N ASP A 353 -41.26 -55.34 -29.11
CA ASP A 353 -42.63 -55.73 -29.33
C ASP A 353 -42.69 -57.26 -29.14
N ASP A 354 -43.16 -57.68 -27.96
CA ASP A 354 -43.68 -59.03 -27.76
C ASP A 354 -45.15 -58.85 -27.41
N GLY A 355 -45.97 -59.13 -28.46
CA GLY A 355 -47.38 -59.27 -28.33
C GLY A 355 -47.75 -60.51 -27.50
N VAL A 356 -48.58 -60.27 -26.50
CA VAL A 356 -49.48 -61.35 -25.99
C VAL A 356 -50.86 -60.74 -25.72
N HIS A 357 -51.80 -61.17 -26.56
CA HIS A 357 -53.24 -61.14 -26.30
C HIS A 357 -53.56 -61.79 -24.95
N HIS A 358 -54.45 -61.18 -24.16
CA HIS A 358 -55.55 -61.86 -23.43
C HIS A 358 -56.46 -60.79 -22.80
N ASP A 359 -57.57 -60.58 -23.37
CA ASP A 359 -58.97 -60.90 -23.17
C ASP A 359 -59.47 -60.96 -21.67
N ARG A 360 -60.74 -60.39 -21.54
CA ARG A 360 -61.71 -60.51 -20.46
C ARG A 360 -61.65 -59.55 -19.27
N SER A 361 -62.47 -58.52 -19.34
CA SER A 361 -63.90 -58.54 -18.86
C SER A 361 -64.09 -58.45 -17.32
N LEU A 362 -65.05 -57.57 -16.99
CA LEU A 362 -65.89 -57.51 -15.77
C LEU A 362 -65.22 -56.74 -14.60
N GLY A 363 -65.82 -55.62 -14.23
CA GLY A 363 -66.98 -55.48 -13.48
C GLY A 363 -66.73 -54.62 -12.27
N GLY A 364 -67.56 -53.64 -12.08
CA GLY A 364 -68.22 -53.42 -10.79
C GLY A 364 -67.65 -52.38 -9.85
N ASP A 365 -68.33 -51.27 -9.83
CA ASP A 365 -68.89 -50.59 -8.64
C ASP A 365 -68.00 -50.10 -7.44
N ALA A 366 -68.19 -48.78 -7.26
CA ALA A 366 -68.61 -48.15 -6.00
C ALA A 366 -67.59 -48.10 -4.82
N LEU A 367 -67.15 -47.02 -4.50
CA LEU A 367 -67.47 -46.03 -3.46
C LEU A 367 -66.44 -44.90 -3.43
#